data_f00def1de864d440a05ee708b0966499
#
_entry.id   f00def1de864d440a05ee708b0966499
#
_cell.length_a   1.000
_cell.length_b   1.000
_cell.length_c   1.000
_cell.angle_alpha   90.00
_cell.angle_beta   90.00
_cell.angle_gamma   90.00
#
_symmetry.space_group_name_H-M   'P 1'
#
loop_
_entity.id
_entity.type
_entity.pdbx_description
1 polymer ?
#
loop_
_entity_poly.entity_id
_entity_poly.type
_entity_poly.pdbx_seq_one_letter_code
_entity_poly.pdbx_strand_id
1 'polypeptide(L)'
;MTERRLVASTQLDADEAVRVCYQLATSAYPGGAPWRQATFAADMALPTVHYDLLRWQDELIGFVSRSTVLDETEITNIAIDPAYQRQGHARWLLTACLAQLSAGPVFLEVRASNLAAQRLYQQCGFDQIATRKKYYHDPEEDAWIMRKMIN
;
A
#
# COMPACT_ATOMS: atom_id res chain seq x y z
N MET A 1 -9.72 11.92 -22.15
CA MET A 1 -8.34 11.49 -21.87
C MET A 1 -8.26 10.87 -20.48
N THR A 2 -7.69 9.70 -20.40
CA THR A 2 -7.59 8.99 -19.14
C THR A 2 -6.28 9.30 -18.46
N GLU A 3 -6.37 9.86 -17.25
CA GLU A 3 -5.21 10.22 -16.45
C GLU A 3 -5.34 9.61 -15.07
N ARG A 4 -4.20 9.19 -14.54
CA ARG A 4 -4.10 8.79 -13.15
C ARG A 4 -3.92 10.03 -12.28
N ARG A 5 -4.66 10.08 -11.18
CA ARG A 5 -4.51 11.15 -10.19
C ARG A 5 -4.32 10.57 -8.81
N LEU A 6 -3.42 11.18 -8.07
CA LEU A 6 -3.22 10.87 -6.67
C LEU A 6 -4.15 11.73 -5.84
N VAL A 7 -4.94 11.10 -4.97
CA VAL A 7 -5.89 11.78 -4.09
C VAL A 7 -5.53 11.43 -2.66
N ALA A 8 -5.11 12.42 -1.87
CA ALA A 8 -4.89 12.19 -0.44
C ALA A 8 -6.23 11.90 0.25
N SER A 9 -6.23 10.99 1.21
CA SER A 9 -7.45 10.64 1.95
C SER A 9 -8.09 11.86 2.62
N THR A 10 -7.28 12.83 3.01
CA THR A 10 -7.73 14.08 3.62
C THR A 10 -8.52 14.99 2.67
N GLN A 11 -8.47 14.73 1.37
CA GLN A 11 -9.26 15.43 0.36
C GLN A 11 -10.67 14.85 0.21
N LEU A 12 -10.94 13.71 0.86
CA LEU A 12 -12.24 13.06 0.87
C LEU A 12 -12.89 13.22 2.23
N ASP A 13 -14.21 13.02 2.29
CA ASP A 13 -14.89 12.82 3.57
C ASP A 13 -14.26 11.63 4.29
N ALA A 14 -14.03 11.75 5.60
CA ALA A 14 -13.33 10.73 6.38
C ALA A 14 -13.99 9.35 6.30
N ASP A 15 -15.32 9.31 6.41
CA ASP A 15 -16.06 8.05 6.35
C ASP A 15 -15.99 7.44 4.94
N GLU A 16 -16.02 8.26 3.91
CA GLU A 16 -15.87 7.80 2.52
C GLU A 16 -14.49 7.21 2.29
N ALA A 17 -13.43 7.88 2.74
CA ALA A 17 -12.06 7.41 2.58
C ALA A 17 -11.88 6.03 3.23
N VAL A 18 -12.38 5.86 4.46
CA VAL A 18 -12.31 4.58 5.18
C VAL A 18 -13.07 3.49 4.44
N ARG A 19 -14.29 3.78 4.02
CA ARG A 19 -15.15 2.81 3.31
C ARG A 19 -14.51 2.36 2.00
N VAL A 20 -14.00 3.29 1.23
CA VAL A 20 -13.37 2.98 -0.07
C VAL A 20 -12.12 2.11 0.13
N CYS A 21 -11.24 2.47 1.05
CA CYS A 21 -10.03 1.69 1.32
C CYS A 21 -10.36 0.29 1.83
N TYR A 22 -11.35 0.17 2.72
CA TYR A 22 -11.79 -1.13 3.20
C TYR A 22 -12.35 -2.00 2.06
N GLN A 23 -13.17 -1.43 1.19
CA GLN A 23 -13.74 -2.16 0.04
C GLN A 23 -12.65 -2.59 -0.94
N LEU A 24 -11.69 -1.72 -1.24
CA LEU A 24 -10.57 -2.04 -2.11
C LEU A 24 -9.72 -3.17 -1.53
N ALA A 25 -9.40 -3.12 -0.25
CA ALA A 25 -8.63 -4.16 0.42
C ALA A 25 -9.40 -5.49 0.43
N THR A 26 -10.71 -5.45 0.71
CA THR A 26 -11.56 -6.65 0.72
C THR A 26 -11.55 -7.34 -0.65
N SER A 27 -11.58 -6.57 -1.72
CA SER A 27 -11.61 -7.11 -3.08
C SER A 27 -10.24 -7.59 -3.56
N ALA A 28 -9.17 -6.91 -3.15
CA ALA A 28 -7.83 -7.13 -3.68
C ALA A 28 -7.03 -8.20 -2.93
N TYR A 29 -7.20 -8.31 -1.62
CA TYR A 29 -6.43 -9.27 -0.84
C TYR A 29 -7.10 -10.65 -0.86
N PRO A 30 -6.32 -11.73 -1.07
CA PRO A 30 -6.86 -13.08 -0.91
C PRO A 30 -7.37 -13.28 0.53
N GLY A 31 -8.60 -13.76 0.65
CA GLY A 31 -9.22 -13.94 1.97
C GLY A 31 -9.84 -12.68 2.57
N GLY A 32 -9.85 -11.57 1.83
CA GLY A 32 -10.47 -10.32 2.25
C GLY A 32 -9.48 -9.33 2.87
N ALA A 33 -10.01 -8.21 3.35
CA ALA A 33 -9.20 -7.14 3.92
C ALA A 33 -8.39 -7.65 5.13
N PRO A 34 -7.12 -7.19 5.30
CA PRO A 34 -6.29 -7.58 6.42
C PRO A 34 -6.79 -7.02 7.75
N TRP A 35 -7.59 -5.96 7.70
CA TRP A 35 -8.14 -5.27 8.87
C TRP A 35 -9.63 -5.08 8.71
N ARG A 36 -10.32 -4.92 9.84
CA ARG A 36 -11.72 -4.48 9.87
C ARG A 36 -11.81 -3.00 9.50
N GLN A 37 -12.98 -2.56 9.10
CA GLN A 37 -13.22 -1.17 8.72
C GLN A 37 -12.85 -0.20 9.85
N ALA A 38 -13.19 -0.53 11.10
CA ALA A 38 -12.85 0.27 12.26
C ALA A 38 -11.33 0.42 12.46
N THR A 39 -10.55 -0.60 12.11
CA THR A 39 -9.09 -0.55 12.18
C THR A 39 -8.52 0.40 11.13
N PHE A 40 -9.08 0.41 9.93
CA PHE A 40 -8.70 1.41 8.90
C PHE A 40 -9.00 2.83 9.39
N ALA A 41 -10.14 3.04 10.02
CA ALA A 41 -10.50 4.35 10.55
C ALA A 41 -9.52 4.82 11.62
N ALA A 42 -9.15 3.95 12.55
CA ALA A 42 -8.20 4.26 13.60
C ALA A 42 -6.80 4.55 13.04
N ASP A 43 -6.35 3.76 12.08
CA ASP A 43 -5.05 3.94 11.42
C ASP A 43 -5.01 5.27 10.66
N MET A 44 -6.04 5.55 9.88
CA MET A 44 -6.13 6.77 9.07
C MET A 44 -6.15 8.04 9.92
N ALA A 45 -6.56 7.94 11.17
CA ALA A 45 -6.61 9.06 12.12
C ALA A 45 -5.25 9.35 12.78
N LEU A 46 -4.28 8.45 12.66
CA LEU A 46 -2.96 8.65 13.27
C LEU A 46 -2.17 9.74 12.54
N PRO A 47 -1.49 10.64 13.27
CA PRO A 47 -0.78 11.75 12.62
C PRO A 47 0.43 11.32 11.79
N THR A 48 1.00 10.14 12.06
CA THR A 48 2.14 9.61 11.31
C THR A 48 1.75 8.85 10.06
N VAL A 49 0.46 8.61 9.85
CA VAL A 49 -0.06 7.78 8.77
C VAL A 49 -0.60 8.64 7.65
N HIS A 50 -0.33 8.23 6.43
CA HIS A 50 -0.80 8.91 5.23
C HIS A 50 -1.36 7.88 4.24
N TYR A 51 -2.54 8.17 3.71
CA TYR A 51 -3.17 7.35 2.68
C TYR A 51 -3.29 8.15 1.40
N ASP A 52 -2.82 7.57 0.29
CA ASP A 52 -3.03 8.09 -1.05
C ASP A 52 -3.91 7.12 -1.83
N LEU A 53 -4.91 7.66 -2.50
CA LEU A 53 -5.79 6.87 -3.37
C LEU A 53 -5.48 7.19 -4.82
N LEU A 54 -5.74 6.23 -5.69
CA LEU A 54 -5.59 6.38 -7.13
C LEU A 54 -6.96 6.57 -7.76
N ARG A 55 -7.13 7.72 -8.40
CA ARG A 55 -8.31 8.00 -9.23
C ARG A 55 -7.96 7.74 -10.69
N TRP A 56 -8.83 6.97 -11.34
CA TRP A 56 -8.71 6.59 -12.74
C TRP A 56 -10.10 6.63 -13.36
N GLN A 57 -10.29 7.39 -14.44
CA GLN A 57 -11.59 7.48 -15.10
C GLN A 57 -12.74 7.83 -14.12
N ASP A 58 -12.50 8.80 -13.24
CA ASP A 58 -13.44 9.26 -12.22
C ASP A 58 -13.79 8.23 -11.13
N GLU A 59 -13.05 7.12 -11.07
CA GLU A 59 -13.24 6.10 -10.04
C GLU A 59 -12.00 5.96 -9.16
N LEU A 60 -12.20 5.68 -7.89
CA LEU A 60 -11.12 5.36 -6.95
C LEU A 60 -10.86 3.86 -7.05
N ILE A 61 -9.74 3.48 -7.65
CA ILE A 61 -9.44 2.08 -7.99
C ILE A 61 -8.32 1.46 -7.17
N GLY A 62 -7.66 2.24 -6.32
CA GLY A 62 -6.59 1.72 -5.51
C GLY A 62 -6.18 2.68 -4.41
N PHE A 63 -5.38 2.18 -3.48
CA PHE A 63 -4.77 3.01 -2.45
C PHE A 63 -3.44 2.44 -2.00
N VAL A 64 -2.62 3.31 -1.43
CA VAL A 64 -1.40 2.95 -0.73
C VAL A 64 -1.36 3.70 0.60
N SER A 65 -0.98 3.01 1.66
CA SER A 65 -0.82 3.64 2.98
C SER A 65 0.60 3.49 3.48
N ARG A 66 1.04 4.52 4.20
CA ARG A 66 2.37 4.55 4.81
C ARG A 66 2.33 5.16 6.18
N SER A 67 3.28 4.77 7.02
CA SER A 67 3.54 5.40 8.31
C SER A 67 4.97 5.92 8.30
N THR A 68 5.15 7.19 8.67
CA THR A 68 6.49 7.80 8.73
C THR A 68 6.76 8.28 10.14
N VAL A 69 7.83 7.79 10.74
CA VAL A 69 8.29 8.19 12.06
C VAL A 69 9.75 8.64 11.90
N LEU A 70 10.01 9.90 12.22
CA LEU A 70 11.30 10.53 11.95
C LEU A 70 11.60 10.47 10.45
N ASP A 71 12.68 9.80 10.05
CA ASP A 71 13.05 9.65 8.64
C ASP A 71 12.77 8.25 8.07
N GLU A 72 12.10 7.39 8.84
CA GLU A 72 11.77 6.04 8.42
C GLU A 72 10.32 5.93 8.00
N THR A 73 10.09 5.35 6.83
CA THR A 73 8.74 5.10 6.32
C THR A 73 8.50 3.60 6.18
N GLU A 74 7.31 3.17 6.55
CA GLU A 74 6.82 1.82 6.29
C GLU A 74 5.62 1.90 5.37
N ILE A 75 5.65 1.15 4.26
CA ILE A 75 4.47 0.95 3.41
C ILE A 75 3.66 -0.15 4.07
N THR A 76 2.45 0.17 4.48
CA THR A 76 1.63 -0.74 5.30
C THR A 76 0.58 -1.51 4.50
N ASN A 77 0.00 -0.87 3.48
CA ASN A 77 -0.97 -1.52 2.60
C ASN A 77 -0.86 -0.94 1.20
N ILE A 78 -1.08 -1.77 0.20
CA ILE A 78 -1.31 -1.34 -1.17
C ILE A 78 -2.32 -2.30 -1.81
N ALA A 79 -3.33 -1.75 -2.45
CA ALA A 79 -4.37 -2.54 -3.09
C ALA A 79 -4.88 -1.84 -4.34
N ILE A 80 -5.08 -2.62 -5.40
CA ILE A 80 -5.72 -2.17 -6.64
C ILE A 80 -6.95 -3.06 -6.86
N ASP A 81 -8.07 -2.45 -7.21
CA ASP A 81 -9.29 -3.16 -7.56
C ASP A 81 -8.96 -4.25 -8.61
N PRO A 82 -9.34 -5.51 -8.39
CA PRO A 82 -9.04 -6.60 -9.32
C PRO A 82 -9.42 -6.33 -10.77
N ALA A 83 -10.49 -5.56 -11.00
CA ALA A 83 -10.91 -5.19 -12.36
C ALA A 83 -9.88 -4.33 -13.10
N TYR A 84 -8.96 -3.72 -12.38
CA TYR A 84 -7.95 -2.80 -12.92
C TYR A 84 -6.51 -3.28 -12.73
N GLN A 85 -6.32 -4.51 -12.25
CA GLN A 85 -4.98 -5.07 -12.05
C GLN A 85 -4.30 -5.40 -13.39
N ARG A 86 -2.98 -5.54 -13.35
CA ARG A 86 -2.13 -5.86 -14.50
C ARG A 86 -2.12 -4.78 -15.59
N GLN A 87 -2.34 -3.53 -15.19
CA GLN A 87 -2.37 -2.38 -16.10
C GLN A 87 -1.35 -1.30 -15.69
N GLY A 88 -0.46 -1.62 -14.76
CA GLY A 88 0.58 -0.69 -14.30
C GLY A 88 0.14 0.29 -13.23
N HIS A 89 -1.07 0.16 -12.69
CA HIS A 89 -1.59 1.09 -11.68
C HIS A 89 -0.86 1.00 -10.35
N ALA A 90 -0.56 -0.21 -9.87
CA ALA A 90 0.16 -0.40 -8.61
C ALA A 90 1.56 0.23 -8.67
N ARG A 91 2.26 0.03 -9.78
CA ARG A 91 3.58 0.61 -9.98
C ARG A 91 3.53 2.13 -10.01
N TRP A 92 2.55 2.68 -10.73
CA TRP A 92 2.36 4.12 -10.79
C TRP A 92 2.07 4.71 -9.40
N LEU A 93 1.15 4.06 -8.67
CA LEU A 93 0.74 4.51 -7.35
C LEU A 93 1.89 4.47 -6.35
N LEU A 94 2.63 3.38 -6.32
CA LEU A 94 3.78 3.24 -5.43
C LEU A 94 4.87 4.26 -5.78
N THR A 95 5.16 4.43 -7.07
CA THR A 95 6.14 5.43 -7.54
C THR A 95 5.74 6.84 -7.13
N ALA A 96 4.47 7.19 -7.30
CA ALA A 96 3.95 8.50 -6.90
C ALA A 96 4.02 8.71 -5.38
N CYS A 97 3.75 7.66 -4.62
CA CYS A 97 3.88 7.67 -3.16
C CYS A 97 5.34 7.93 -2.75
N LEU A 98 6.27 7.17 -3.32
CA LEU A 98 7.69 7.28 -2.99
C LEU A 98 8.25 8.66 -3.35
N ALA A 99 7.76 9.27 -4.40
CA ALA A 99 8.20 10.60 -4.84
C ALA A 99 7.89 11.72 -3.84
N GLN A 100 6.99 11.48 -2.89
CA GLN A 100 6.63 12.45 -1.85
C GLN A 100 7.51 12.36 -0.61
N LEU A 101 8.34 11.32 -0.51
CA LEU A 101 9.09 11.04 0.72
C LEU A 101 10.39 11.80 0.77
N SER A 102 10.77 12.20 1.98
CA SER A 102 12.09 12.77 2.28
C SER A 102 13.14 11.65 2.30
N ALA A 103 14.41 12.03 2.28
CA ALA A 103 15.52 11.08 2.36
C ALA A 103 15.40 10.17 3.59
N GLY A 104 15.69 8.90 3.40
CA GLY A 104 15.63 7.90 4.46
C GLY A 104 15.19 6.53 3.95
N PRO A 105 15.20 5.53 4.82
CA PRO A 105 14.78 4.18 4.43
C PRO A 105 13.28 4.03 4.36
N VAL A 106 12.83 3.24 3.40
CA VAL A 106 11.43 2.82 3.24
C VAL A 106 11.39 1.30 3.34
N PHE A 107 10.58 0.79 4.24
CA PHE A 107 10.44 -0.64 4.50
C PHE A 107 9.05 -1.13 4.12
N LEU A 108 8.96 -2.39 3.78
CA LEU A 108 7.68 -3.09 3.65
C LEU A 108 7.88 -4.58 3.93
N GLU A 109 6.77 -5.26 4.20
CA GLU A 109 6.74 -6.70 4.39
C GLU A 109 5.84 -7.31 3.33
N VAL A 110 6.24 -8.47 2.81
CA VAL A 110 5.49 -9.19 1.79
C VAL A 110 5.57 -10.69 2.05
N ARG A 111 4.46 -11.41 1.80
CA ARG A 111 4.47 -12.88 1.91
C ARG A 111 5.48 -13.48 0.95
N ALA A 112 6.20 -14.49 1.43
CA ALA A 112 7.22 -15.17 0.63
C ALA A 112 6.64 -15.77 -0.65
N SER A 113 5.37 -16.15 -0.66
CA SER A 113 4.70 -16.73 -1.83
C SER A 113 4.15 -15.68 -2.80
N ASN A 114 4.11 -14.41 -2.42
CA ASN A 114 3.52 -13.36 -3.26
C ASN A 114 4.54 -12.85 -4.27
N LEU A 115 4.78 -13.63 -5.32
CA LEU A 115 5.80 -13.32 -6.33
C LEU A 115 5.48 -12.06 -7.11
N ALA A 116 4.20 -11.79 -7.39
CA ALA A 116 3.79 -10.60 -8.14
C ALA A 116 4.11 -9.33 -7.35
N ALA A 117 3.84 -9.31 -6.05
CA ALA A 117 4.17 -8.17 -5.20
C ALA A 117 5.68 -7.98 -5.07
N GLN A 118 6.43 -9.07 -4.90
CA GLN A 118 7.89 -9.00 -4.84
C GLN A 118 8.48 -8.36 -6.11
N ARG A 119 7.98 -8.75 -7.29
CA ARG A 119 8.41 -8.16 -8.57
C ARG A 119 8.08 -6.68 -8.64
N LEU A 120 6.87 -6.30 -8.22
CA LEU A 120 6.46 -4.90 -8.19
C LEU A 120 7.44 -4.08 -7.35
N TYR A 121 7.74 -4.55 -6.14
CA TYR A 121 8.63 -3.83 -5.24
C TYR A 121 10.05 -3.77 -5.76
N GLN A 122 10.55 -4.86 -6.32
CA GLN A 122 11.88 -4.89 -6.95
C GLN A 122 11.96 -3.90 -8.11
N GLN A 123 10.93 -3.81 -8.94
CA GLN A 123 10.87 -2.84 -10.05
C GLN A 123 10.84 -1.40 -9.54
N CYS A 124 10.34 -1.17 -8.34
CA CYS A 124 10.33 0.15 -7.71
C CYS A 124 11.60 0.44 -6.89
N GLY A 125 12.58 -0.46 -6.91
CA GLY A 125 13.88 -0.23 -6.27
C GLY A 125 14.03 -0.81 -4.87
N PHE A 126 13.12 -1.68 -4.44
CA PHE A 126 13.24 -2.37 -3.15
C PHE A 126 14.06 -3.64 -3.28
N ASP A 127 14.88 -3.90 -2.27
CA ASP A 127 15.65 -5.14 -2.14
C ASP A 127 15.24 -5.89 -0.89
N GLN A 128 15.29 -7.21 -0.95
CA GLN A 128 15.07 -8.04 0.24
C GLN A 128 16.28 -7.92 1.15
N ILE A 129 16.04 -7.55 2.42
CA ILE A 129 17.10 -7.42 3.41
C ILE A 129 17.03 -8.44 4.53
N ALA A 130 15.89 -9.08 4.74
CA ALA A 130 15.69 -10.04 5.80
C ALA A 130 14.47 -10.91 5.53
N THR A 131 14.33 -11.97 6.32
CA THR A 131 13.15 -12.83 6.34
C THR A 131 12.68 -12.96 7.78
N ARG A 132 11.39 -12.76 8.01
CA ARG A 132 10.75 -13.07 9.29
C ARG A 132 10.07 -14.41 9.15
N LYS A 133 10.56 -15.41 9.89
CA LYS A 133 10.01 -16.76 9.86
C LYS A 133 8.64 -16.80 10.52
N LYS A 134 7.68 -17.49 9.88
CA LYS A 134 6.35 -17.75 10.44
C LYS A 134 5.62 -16.48 10.87
N TYR A 135 5.81 -15.40 10.13
CA TYR A 135 5.26 -14.08 10.47
C TYR A 135 3.75 -14.01 10.22
N TYR A 136 3.30 -14.58 9.09
CA TYR A 136 1.88 -14.60 8.74
C TYR A 136 1.20 -15.86 9.24
N HIS A 137 -0.10 -15.74 9.51
CA HIS A 137 -0.95 -16.86 9.91
C HIS A 137 -2.08 -17.01 8.90
N ASP A 138 -2.69 -18.20 8.83
CA ASP A 138 -3.85 -18.52 8.00
C ASP A 138 -3.70 -18.17 6.51
N PRO A 139 -2.74 -18.73 5.77
CA PRO A 139 -1.80 -19.80 6.18
C PRO A 139 -0.53 -19.25 6.83
N GLU A 140 0.15 -20.10 7.59
CA GLU A 140 1.45 -19.77 8.16
C GLU A 140 2.48 -19.63 7.03
N GLU A 141 3.20 -18.53 7.06
CA GLU A 141 4.14 -18.20 5.99
C GLU A 141 5.18 -17.20 6.47
N ASP A 142 6.38 -17.29 5.88
CA ASP A 142 7.43 -16.31 6.11
C ASP A 142 7.09 -14.98 5.45
N ALA A 143 7.61 -13.89 6.00
CA ALA A 143 7.59 -12.58 5.39
C ALA A 143 8.98 -12.20 4.89
N TRP A 144 9.05 -11.65 3.69
CA TRP A 144 10.23 -10.92 3.23
C TRP A 144 10.14 -9.50 3.76
N ILE A 145 11.25 -9.02 4.33
CA ILE A 145 11.40 -7.60 4.66
C ILE A 145 12.18 -6.97 3.50
N MET A 146 11.61 -5.96 2.90
CA MET A 146 12.22 -5.26 1.77
C MET A 146 12.47 -3.80 2.13
N ARG A 147 13.50 -3.22 1.54
CA ARG A 147 13.90 -1.84 1.82
C ARG A 147 14.32 -1.13 0.55
N LYS A 148 13.97 0.15 0.47
CA LYS A 148 14.49 1.08 -0.52
C LYS A 148 15.03 2.30 0.23
N MET A 149 16.17 2.82 -0.20
CA MET A 149 16.71 4.08 0.32
C MET A 149 16.27 5.23 -0.58
N ILE A 150 15.66 6.24 0.01
CA ILE A 150 15.39 7.51 -0.67
C ILE A 150 16.57 8.45 -0.36
N ASN A 151 17.20 8.92 -1.42
CA ASN A 151 18.39 9.80 -1.29
C ASN A 151 18.02 11.27 -1.30
#